data_d00a89ea30aca5f55161349508e197b0
#
_entry.id   d00a89ea30aca5f55161349508e197b0
#
_cell.length_a   1.000
_cell.length_b   1.000
_cell.length_c   1.000
_cell.angle_alpha   90.00
_cell.angle_beta   90.00
_cell.angle_gamma   90.00
#
_symmetry.space_group_name_H-M   'P 1'
#
loop_
_entity.id
_entity.type
_entity.pdbx_description
1 polymer ?
#
loop_
_entity_poly.entity_id
_entity_poly.type
_entity_poly.pdbx_seq_one_letter_code
_entity_poly.pdbx_strand_id
1 'polypeptide(L)'
;MDRRHFLNTAGAVAAGAALVPHVTHAAEPADVTDPTTAAAQPPAFAFEEATAAGLLARMQAGTLTSSTLTAAYLARIAAIDAAGPRLRSVIEVNPDAMALARERDAERRAGRVRGPLHGLPVLVKDNLDTADRMQTTAGSLALVGT
;
A
#
# COMPACT_ATOMS: atom_id res chain seq x y z
N MET A 1 -2.58 20.57 -29.92
CA MET A 1 -1.23 20.03 -30.12
C MET A 1 -1.30 18.53 -29.79
N ASP A 2 -1.18 17.71 -30.83
CA ASP A 2 -1.38 16.27 -30.75
C ASP A 2 -0.08 15.58 -30.30
N ARG A 3 -0.16 14.78 -29.22
CA ARG A 3 0.98 14.08 -28.60
C ARG A 3 1.65 13.04 -29.50
N ARG A 4 1.07 12.73 -30.65
CA ARG A 4 1.59 11.74 -31.62
C ARG A 4 2.67 12.28 -32.55
N HIS A 5 2.89 13.58 -32.63
CA HIS A 5 3.92 14.17 -33.51
C HIS A 5 5.31 14.31 -32.88
N PHE A 6 5.46 14.04 -31.58
CA PHE A 6 6.75 14.20 -30.90
C PHE A 6 7.73 13.03 -31.09
N LEU A 7 7.26 11.87 -31.55
CA LEU A 7 8.10 10.65 -31.63
C LEU A 7 8.67 10.35 -33.02
N ASN A 8 8.46 11.21 -34.04
CA ASN A 8 8.87 10.89 -35.42
C ASN A 8 10.05 11.72 -35.96
N THR A 9 10.79 12.44 -35.10
CA THR A 9 11.92 13.27 -35.57
C THR A 9 13.24 12.89 -34.89
N ALA A 10 13.63 11.62 -34.92
CA ALA A 10 14.98 11.21 -34.54
C ALA A 10 15.39 10.01 -35.45
N GLY A 11 15.91 10.28 -36.57
CA GLY A 11 16.46 9.23 -37.45
C GLY A 11 17.19 9.83 -38.63
N ALA A 12 18.45 9.94 -38.56
CA ALA A 12 19.43 9.78 -39.63
C ALA A 12 20.75 10.41 -39.18
N VAL A 13 21.66 9.59 -38.70
CA VAL A 13 23.11 9.88 -38.74
C VAL A 13 23.80 8.71 -39.35
N ALA A 14 24.63 9.04 -40.34
CA ALA A 14 25.24 8.19 -41.32
C ALA A 14 26.25 7.17 -40.78
N ALA A 15 26.35 6.08 -41.53
CA ALA A 15 27.32 5.01 -41.41
C ALA A 15 28.77 5.49 -41.56
N GLY A 16 29.62 5.18 -40.59
CA GLY A 16 31.06 5.13 -40.70
C GLY A 16 31.52 3.71 -40.44
N ALA A 17 31.95 3.01 -41.48
CA ALA A 17 32.49 1.68 -41.38
C ALA A 17 33.91 1.73 -40.81
N ALA A 18 34.10 1.24 -39.58
CA ALA A 18 35.40 0.87 -39.04
C ALA A 18 35.49 -0.65 -38.94
N LEU A 19 36.36 -1.26 -39.70
CA LEU A 19 36.73 -2.70 -39.60
C LEU A 19 37.41 -2.93 -38.25
N VAL A 20 36.74 -3.65 -37.36
CA VAL A 20 37.35 -4.21 -36.15
C VAL A 20 37.40 -5.74 -36.32
N PRO A 21 38.53 -6.40 -36.03
CA PRO A 21 38.63 -7.86 -36.18
C PRO A 21 37.71 -8.57 -35.20
N HIS A 22 36.91 -9.48 -35.72
CA HIS A 22 36.07 -10.37 -34.95
C HIS A 22 36.92 -11.34 -34.14
N VAL A 23 36.96 -11.11 -32.83
CA VAL A 23 37.33 -12.15 -31.88
C VAL A 23 36.05 -12.94 -31.60
N THR A 24 35.92 -14.11 -32.18
CA THR A 24 34.88 -15.07 -31.86
C THR A 24 35.13 -15.63 -30.45
N HIS A 25 34.55 -15.02 -29.44
CA HIS A 25 34.34 -15.70 -28.17
C HIS A 25 33.03 -16.51 -28.31
N ALA A 26 33.22 -17.84 -28.41
CA ALA A 26 32.13 -18.76 -28.18
C ALA A 26 31.72 -18.62 -26.72
N ALA A 27 30.71 -17.79 -26.45
CA ALA A 27 30.04 -17.82 -25.18
C ALA A 27 29.12 -19.03 -25.18
N GLU A 28 29.42 -20.02 -24.38
CA GLU A 28 28.43 -21.03 -23.96
C GLU A 28 27.19 -20.32 -23.45
N PRO A 29 25.98 -20.80 -23.79
CA PRO A 29 24.78 -20.29 -23.18
C PRO A 29 24.83 -20.63 -21.67
N ALA A 30 25.15 -19.66 -20.86
CA ALA A 30 24.91 -19.78 -19.43
C ALA A 30 23.41 -20.10 -19.24
N ASP A 31 23.16 -21.27 -18.70
CA ASP A 31 21.84 -21.69 -18.24
C ASP A 31 21.37 -20.67 -17.23
N VAL A 32 20.62 -19.68 -17.70
CA VAL A 32 19.90 -18.73 -16.87
C VAL A 32 18.73 -19.52 -16.29
N THR A 33 19.03 -20.35 -15.29
CA THR A 33 18.01 -20.83 -14.37
C THR A 33 17.49 -19.59 -13.65
N ASP A 34 16.40 -19.06 -14.22
CA ASP A 34 15.57 -18.03 -13.59
C ASP A 34 15.14 -18.58 -12.22
N PRO A 35 15.65 -18.06 -11.09
CA PRO A 35 15.12 -18.46 -9.80
C PRO A 35 13.74 -17.82 -9.71
N THR A 36 12.74 -18.50 -10.29
CA THR A 36 11.36 -18.24 -9.94
C THR A 36 11.24 -18.55 -8.44
N THR A 37 11.72 -17.63 -7.63
CA THR A 37 11.40 -17.56 -6.21
C THR A 37 9.89 -17.38 -6.18
N ALA A 38 9.18 -18.49 -6.02
CA ALA A 38 7.74 -18.46 -5.81
C ALA A 38 7.49 -17.45 -4.70
N ALA A 39 6.97 -16.29 -5.06
CA ALA A 39 6.67 -15.24 -4.09
C ALA A 39 5.76 -15.88 -3.04
N ALA A 40 6.26 -15.97 -1.80
CA ALA A 40 5.50 -16.57 -0.71
C ALA A 40 4.13 -15.87 -0.67
N GLN A 41 3.06 -16.65 -0.83
CA GLN A 41 1.72 -16.11 -0.79
C GLN A 41 1.52 -15.37 0.54
N PRO A 42 0.94 -14.17 0.51
CA PRO A 42 0.64 -13.45 1.74
C PRO A 42 -0.22 -14.34 2.65
N PRO A 43 -0.02 -14.28 3.97
CA PRO A 43 -0.84 -15.05 4.89
C PRO A 43 -2.31 -14.70 4.71
N ALA A 44 -3.19 -15.70 4.83
CA ALA A 44 -4.64 -15.53 4.73
C ALA A 44 -5.10 -14.43 5.70
N PHE A 45 -5.99 -13.56 5.21
CA PHE A 45 -6.50 -12.43 5.98
C PHE A 45 -7.98 -12.62 6.29
N ALA A 46 -8.34 -12.63 7.58
CA ALA A 46 -9.69 -12.95 8.04
C ALA A 46 -10.78 -11.95 7.57
N PHE A 47 -10.37 -10.78 7.08
CA PHE A 47 -11.27 -9.73 6.61
C PHE A 47 -11.06 -9.42 5.12
N GLU A 48 -10.49 -10.36 4.38
CA GLU A 48 -10.34 -10.25 2.93
C GLU A 48 -11.72 -10.12 2.29
N GLU A 49 -11.88 -9.17 1.37
CA GLU A 49 -13.14 -8.83 0.69
C GLU A 49 -14.32 -8.52 1.64
N ALA A 50 -14.08 -8.28 2.93
CA ALA A 50 -15.14 -7.94 3.86
C ALA A 50 -15.73 -6.55 3.55
N THR A 51 -17.04 -6.47 3.39
CA THR A 51 -17.71 -5.19 3.17
C THR A 51 -17.87 -4.40 4.47
N ALA A 52 -17.88 -3.05 4.38
CA ALA A 52 -18.13 -2.19 5.53
C ALA A 52 -19.45 -2.55 6.24
N ALA A 53 -20.52 -2.81 5.47
CA ALA A 53 -21.80 -3.22 6.02
C ALA A 53 -21.73 -4.55 6.80
N GLY A 54 -21.00 -5.53 6.28
CA GLY A 54 -20.79 -6.82 6.95
C GLY A 54 -20.00 -6.68 8.24
N LEU A 55 -18.94 -5.85 8.25
CA LEU A 55 -18.15 -5.57 9.45
C LEU A 55 -18.99 -4.85 10.52
N LEU A 56 -19.78 -3.87 10.11
CA LEU A 56 -20.67 -3.15 11.03
C LEU A 56 -21.76 -4.05 11.62
N ALA A 57 -22.36 -4.93 10.82
CA ALA A 57 -23.32 -5.91 11.32
C ALA A 57 -22.70 -6.83 12.38
N ARG A 58 -21.47 -7.29 12.17
CA ARG A 58 -20.72 -8.08 13.16
C ARG A 58 -20.41 -7.28 14.44
N MET A 59 -20.11 -5.97 14.31
CA MET A 59 -19.92 -5.09 15.46
C MET A 59 -21.22 -4.86 16.23
N GLN A 60 -22.36 -4.73 15.54
CA GLN A 60 -23.67 -4.62 16.17
C GLN A 60 -24.06 -5.91 16.90
N ALA A 61 -23.76 -7.06 16.31
CA ALA A 61 -23.98 -8.36 16.94
C ALA A 61 -23.00 -8.67 18.08
N GLY A 62 -22.00 -7.82 18.33
CA GLY A 62 -20.97 -8.04 19.36
C GLY A 62 -19.95 -9.12 19.03
N THR A 63 -19.94 -9.64 17.80
CA THR A 63 -18.99 -10.68 17.34
C THR A 63 -17.68 -10.12 16.79
N LEU A 64 -17.58 -8.81 16.65
CA LEU A 64 -16.40 -8.08 16.22
C LEU A 64 -16.29 -6.78 17.03
N THR A 65 -15.05 -6.37 17.35
CA THR A 65 -14.77 -5.07 17.96
C THR A 65 -13.93 -4.21 17.04
N SER A 66 -13.99 -2.90 17.21
CA SER A 66 -13.11 -1.95 16.53
C SER A 66 -11.64 -2.27 16.81
N SER A 67 -11.31 -2.58 18.06
CA SER A 67 -9.94 -2.92 18.47
C SER A 67 -9.43 -4.18 17.77
N THR A 68 -10.24 -5.24 17.68
CA THR A 68 -9.86 -6.48 17.01
C THR A 68 -9.65 -6.25 15.51
N LEU A 69 -10.54 -5.50 14.87
CA LEU A 69 -10.44 -5.18 13.46
C LEU A 69 -9.20 -4.32 13.16
N THR A 70 -8.98 -3.27 13.94
CA THR A 70 -7.81 -2.38 13.79
C THR A 70 -6.51 -3.15 13.98
N ALA A 71 -6.41 -3.99 15.02
CA ALA A 71 -5.22 -4.81 15.25
C ALA A 71 -4.92 -5.74 14.07
N ALA A 72 -5.94 -6.35 13.46
CA ALA A 72 -5.78 -7.23 12.32
C ALA A 72 -5.25 -6.47 11.08
N TYR A 73 -5.79 -5.28 10.79
CA TYR A 73 -5.28 -4.45 9.68
C TYR A 73 -3.87 -3.93 9.93
N LEU A 74 -3.53 -3.52 11.16
CA LEU A 74 -2.15 -3.12 11.50
C LEU A 74 -1.16 -4.28 11.31
N ALA A 75 -1.53 -5.49 11.73
CA ALA A 75 -0.73 -6.69 11.49
C ALA A 75 -0.58 -6.98 9.99
N ARG A 76 -1.65 -6.80 9.19
CA ARG A 76 -1.60 -6.96 7.74
C ARG A 76 -0.65 -5.96 7.08
N ILE A 77 -0.72 -4.68 7.47
CA ILE A 77 0.19 -3.62 7.00
C ILE A 77 1.65 -4.02 7.32
N ALA A 78 1.93 -4.44 8.54
CA ALA A 78 3.27 -4.87 8.91
C ALA A 78 3.77 -6.06 8.07
N ALA A 79 2.90 -7.02 7.76
CA ALA A 79 3.28 -8.25 7.07
C ALA A 79 3.48 -8.09 5.56
N ILE A 80 2.69 -7.25 4.88
CA ILE A 80 2.73 -7.16 3.41
C ILE A 80 3.17 -5.80 2.88
N ASP A 81 2.92 -4.72 3.63
CA ASP A 81 3.26 -3.36 3.19
C ASP A 81 4.67 -2.97 3.64
N ALA A 82 5.00 -3.17 4.92
CA ALA A 82 6.32 -2.87 5.46
C ALA A 82 7.34 -4.00 5.25
N ALA A 83 6.90 -5.26 5.29
CA ALA A 83 7.70 -6.46 5.08
C ALA A 83 7.12 -7.30 3.92
N GLY A 84 7.55 -8.57 3.76
CA GLY A 84 7.08 -9.43 2.67
C GLY A 84 7.22 -8.78 1.30
N PRO A 85 6.11 -8.62 0.54
CA PRO A 85 6.13 -7.96 -0.78
C PRO A 85 6.59 -6.50 -0.76
N ARG A 86 6.54 -5.84 0.38
CA ARG A 86 6.95 -4.44 0.58
C ARG A 86 6.23 -3.48 -0.35
N LEU A 87 4.91 -3.49 -0.32
CA LEU A 87 4.08 -2.64 -1.18
C LEU A 87 4.33 -1.14 -0.97
N ARG A 88 4.68 -0.74 0.27
CA ARG A 88 4.97 0.66 0.62
C ARG A 88 3.83 1.62 0.26
N SER A 89 2.60 1.15 0.38
CA SER A 89 1.39 1.92 0.09
C SER A 89 0.90 2.75 1.27
N VAL A 90 1.28 2.35 2.49
CA VAL A 90 0.95 3.07 3.74
C VAL A 90 2.17 3.90 4.15
N ILE A 91 2.05 5.22 4.06
CA ILE A 91 3.12 6.17 4.41
C ILE A 91 3.30 6.22 5.92
N GLU A 92 2.18 6.37 6.64
CA GLU A 92 2.17 6.53 8.09
C GLU A 92 1.01 5.77 8.71
N VAL A 93 1.21 5.26 9.91
CA VAL A 93 0.19 4.64 10.75
C VAL A 93 -0.07 5.53 11.94
N ASN A 94 -1.33 5.89 12.19
CA ASN A 94 -1.70 6.69 13.35
C ASN A 94 -1.22 6.02 14.65
N PRO A 95 -0.33 6.65 15.41
CA PRO A 95 0.18 6.10 16.66
C PRO A 95 -0.91 5.87 17.71
N ASP A 96 -2.05 6.56 17.59
CA ASP A 96 -3.20 6.43 18.49
C ASP A 96 -4.27 5.46 17.99
N ALA A 97 -4.06 4.79 16.84
CA ALA A 97 -5.07 3.93 16.21
C ALA A 97 -5.72 2.94 17.18
N MET A 98 -4.92 2.25 17.99
CA MET A 98 -5.44 1.28 18.96
C MET A 98 -6.17 1.93 20.16
N ALA A 99 -5.75 3.11 20.59
CA ALA A 99 -6.43 3.84 21.65
C ALA A 99 -7.81 4.32 21.18
N LEU A 100 -7.86 4.90 19.97
CA LEU A 100 -9.09 5.33 19.32
C LEU A 100 -10.06 4.17 19.08
N ALA A 101 -9.55 3.01 18.64
CA ALA A 101 -10.37 1.83 18.44
C ALA A 101 -11.03 1.35 19.73
N ARG A 102 -10.29 1.31 20.86
CA ARG A 102 -10.85 0.97 22.17
C ARG A 102 -11.89 1.98 22.65
N GLU A 103 -11.66 3.25 22.37
CA GLU A 103 -12.64 4.32 22.67
C GLU A 103 -13.95 4.10 21.88
N ARG A 104 -13.85 3.78 20.57
CA ARG A 104 -15.03 3.45 19.73
C ARG A 104 -15.78 2.23 20.28
N ASP A 105 -15.05 1.21 20.75
CA ASP A 105 -15.66 0.04 21.40
C ASP A 105 -16.41 0.42 22.71
N ALA A 106 -15.83 1.30 23.53
CA ALA A 106 -16.46 1.78 24.75
C ALA A 106 -17.71 2.61 24.44
N GLU A 107 -17.66 3.47 23.44
CA GLU A 107 -18.82 4.25 23.00
C GLU A 107 -19.95 3.35 22.50
N ARG A 108 -19.64 2.32 21.69
CA ARG A 108 -20.63 1.36 21.21
C ARG A 108 -21.31 0.62 22.36
N ARG A 109 -20.53 0.14 23.35
CA ARG A 109 -21.08 -0.51 24.55
C ARG A 109 -22.00 0.42 25.34
N ALA A 110 -21.72 1.73 25.33
CA ALA A 110 -22.54 2.75 25.97
C ALA A 110 -23.71 3.25 25.10
N GLY A 111 -23.97 2.62 23.95
CA GLY A 111 -25.03 3.02 23.01
C GLY A 111 -24.75 4.30 22.22
N ARG A 112 -23.52 4.84 22.31
CA ARG A 112 -23.13 6.08 21.64
C ARG A 112 -22.44 5.80 20.30
N VAL A 113 -23.21 5.43 19.30
CA VAL A 113 -22.73 5.22 17.93
C VAL A 113 -22.74 6.55 17.18
N ARG A 114 -21.58 7.03 16.74
CA ARG A 114 -21.40 8.35 16.10
C ARG A 114 -21.95 8.43 14.67
N GLY A 115 -22.06 7.31 13.97
CA GLY A 115 -22.52 7.28 12.58
C GLY A 115 -22.30 5.94 11.90
N PRO A 116 -22.56 5.86 10.57
CA PRO A 116 -22.56 4.59 9.83
C PRO A 116 -21.19 3.93 9.70
N LEU A 117 -20.10 4.65 9.94
CA LEU A 117 -18.73 4.08 9.89
C LEU A 117 -18.09 3.95 11.27
N HIS A 118 -18.88 4.09 12.34
CA HIS A 118 -18.35 4.08 13.70
C HIS A 118 -17.56 2.82 14.03
N GLY A 119 -16.28 3.01 14.33
CA GLY A 119 -15.36 1.94 14.74
C GLY A 119 -14.66 1.21 13.60
N LEU A 120 -14.92 1.57 12.35
CA LEU A 120 -14.14 1.04 11.21
C LEU A 120 -12.82 1.81 11.07
N PRO A 121 -11.67 1.14 10.95
CA PRO A 121 -10.43 1.76 10.53
C PRO A 121 -10.53 2.21 9.07
N VAL A 122 -9.96 3.36 8.75
CA VAL A 122 -10.00 3.96 7.41
C VAL A 122 -8.59 4.33 7.00
N LEU A 123 -8.23 4.05 5.75
CA LEU A 123 -7.06 4.64 5.11
C LEU A 123 -7.48 5.92 4.41
N VAL A 124 -6.75 6.99 4.68
CA VAL A 124 -6.94 8.28 4.00
C VAL A 124 -5.75 8.57 3.11
N LYS A 125 -5.97 9.32 2.04
CA LYS A 125 -4.88 9.77 1.19
C LYS A 125 -4.10 10.88 1.91
N ASP A 126 -2.78 10.89 1.75
CA ASP A 126 -1.85 11.82 2.43
C ASP A 126 -2.04 13.32 2.05
N ASN A 127 -3.03 13.64 1.25
CA ASN A 127 -3.44 15.02 0.98
C ASN A 127 -4.71 15.45 1.78
N LEU A 128 -5.20 14.57 2.64
CA LEU A 128 -6.33 14.86 3.54
C LEU A 128 -5.76 15.19 4.91
N ASP A 129 -5.89 16.44 5.30
CA ASP A 129 -5.47 16.90 6.61
C ASP A 129 -6.29 16.25 7.72
N THR A 130 -5.60 15.73 8.75
CA THR A 130 -6.22 15.06 9.90
C THR A 130 -5.82 15.81 11.18
N ALA A 131 -6.79 16.00 12.10
CA ALA A 131 -6.55 16.67 13.37
C ALA A 131 -5.99 15.68 14.41
N ASP A 132 -4.94 14.95 14.07
CA ASP A 132 -4.29 13.95 14.93
C ASP A 132 -2.75 14.10 14.86
N ARG A 133 -2.01 13.06 15.25
CA ARG A 133 -0.55 13.10 15.27
C ARG A 133 0.12 12.63 13.97
N MET A 134 -0.67 12.30 12.96
CA MET A 134 -0.11 11.98 11.64
C MET A 134 0.25 13.26 10.90
N GLN A 135 1.23 13.15 10.02
CA GLN A 135 1.61 14.25 9.15
C GLN A 135 0.81 14.21 7.84
N THR A 136 0.49 15.37 7.31
CA THR A 136 -0.12 15.51 5.99
C THR A 136 0.88 16.17 5.06
N THR A 137 1.61 15.35 4.29
CA THR A 137 2.70 15.86 3.46
C THR A 137 2.33 16.09 2.01
N ALA A 138 1.26 15.47 1.52
CA ALA A 138 0.86 15.47 0.12
C ALA A 138 2.03 15.13 -0.84
N GLY A 139 3.02 14.38 -0.36
CA GLY A 139 4.24 14.03 -1.08
C GLY A 139 5.28 15.16 -1.14
N SER A 140 5.13 16.24 -0.38
CA SER A 140 6.06 17.37 -0.34
C SER A 140 6.92 17.35 0.91
N LEU A 141 8.25 17.36 0.73
CA LEU A 141 9.21 17.49 1.84
C LEU A 141 9.06 18.81 2.60
N ALA A 142 8.52 19.85 1.96
CA ALA A 142 8.31 21.16 2.60
C ALA A 142 7.20 21.14 3.66
N LEU A 143 6.34 20.10 3.65
CA LEU A 143 5.24 19.94 4.61
C LEU A 143 5.59 18.96 5.75
N VAL A 144 6.78 18.38 5.74
CA VAL A 144 7.21 17.49 6.82
C VAL A 144 7.46 18.31 8.09
N GLY A 145 6.76 17.96 9.16
CA GLY A 145 6.91 18.60 10.47
C GLY A 145 6.13 19.91 10.64
N THR A 146 5.19 20.22 9.75
CA THR A 146 4.28 21.38 9.88
C THR A 146 3.10 21.06 10.77
#